data_65df5ef67ba1217f70f77d0f8b3c0501
#
_entry.id   65df5ef67ba1217f70f77d0f8b3c0501
#
_cell.length_a   1.000
_cell.length_b   1.000
_cell.length_c   1.000
_cell.angle_alpha   90.00
_cell.angle_beta   90.00
_cell.angle_gamma   90.00
#
_symmetry.space_group_name_H-M   'P 1'
#
loop_
_entity.id
_entity.type
_entity.pdbx_description
1 polymer ?
#
loop_
_entity_poly.entity_id
_entity_poly.type
_entity_poly.pdbx_seq_one_letter_code
_entity_poly.pdbx_strand_id
1 'polypeptide(L)'
;MRLKPDASGELKIYSLLLGLHELDKHLPPTGLRRPLGTQHHSETNRTNWLDGRQRKREFLDEEPTVVVVGAGQGGLMVAARLGMGGVSCLLVEKHQRVGDSWRKRYKSLVLHDPVYADHFPYLPYPANWPIFTPKDKLANWFELYVEAMELNVWTGCTVLPGTTYDRQTGAWSVPVRRADGTERVLHPKHVVQATGASGEPNVPRFRNMNAFDGTLVHSSGHEGGEKWKGKNVVIVGCCNSGHDIAQDLYENGAHVTMVQRSETLVLTSSPGLNTLLEGMYDENGPFVEDADYIHISTPILLLEKMHQAVAPLLLKDDKPIHDGLAKAGFKVDKNTSGLFIKYYRRGGGYYIDVGCSSLIAEGKIKVKQGVEVDEFVKEGVKFKDGVVLPADLVVLATGYDTMNTTCEKIFGSEIAGQTSEVWGVDTEGEIKGIWRSTGHPCFWCMGGNFQLARSYSRFLTLQIMAIEDGLMPREGVLE
;
A
#
# COMPACT_ATOMS: atom_id res chain seq x y z
N MET A 1 -18.83 -19.47 -2.08
CA MET A 1 -19.97 -19.58 -2.99
C MET A 1 -21.09 -18.69 -2.52
N ARG A 2 -21.69 -17.90 -3.41
CA ARG A 2 -22.89 -17.10 -3.14
C ARG A 2 -24.06 -17.67 -3.92
N LEU A 3 -25.21 -17.71 -3.29
CA LEU A 3 -26.46 -18.20 -3.91
C LEU A 3 -27.44 -17.04 -4.06
N LYS A 4 -28.26 -17.10 -5.09
CA LYS A 4 -29.35 -16.17 -5.35
C LYS A 4 -30.59 -16.95 -5.79
N PRO A 5 -31.81 -16.64 -5.30
CA PRO A 5 -33.02 -17.25 -5.80
C PRO A 5 -33.26 -16.82 -7.26
N ASP A 6 -33.67 -17.76 -8.11
CA ASP A 6 -34.19 -17.48 -9.44
C ASP A 6 -35.66 -17.06 -9.39
N ALA A 7 -36.29 -16.91 -10.55
CA ALA A 7 -37.68 -16.49 -10.65
C ALA A 7 -38.71 -17.49 -10.00
N SER A 8 -38.31 -18.75 -9.81
CA SER A 8 -39.11 -19.78 -9.14
C SER A 8 -38.83 -19.84 -7.61
N GLY A 9 -37.87 -19.09 -7.11
CA GLY A 9 -37.40 -19.12 -5.71
C GLY A 9 -36.33 -20.20 -5.44
N GLU A 10 -35.92 -20.95 -6.46
CA GLU A 10 -34.87 -21.95 -6.31
C GLU A 10 -33.49 -21.25 -6.21
N LEU A 11 -32.67 -21.68 -5.23
CA LEU A 11 -31.32 -21.11 -5.03
C LEU A 11 -30.35 -21.60 -6.11
N LYS A 12 -29.81 -20.68 -6.88
CA LYS A 12 -28.77 -20.90 -7.90
C LYS A 12 -27.45 -20.30 -7.47
N ILE A 13 -26.34 -20.88 -7.93
CA ILE A 13 -25.01 -20.32 -7.73
C ILE A 13 -24.92 -18.99 -8.49
N TYR A 14 -24.71 -17.91 -7.75
CA TYR A 14 -24.54 -16.55 -8.30
C TYR A 14 -23.06 -16.23 -8.52
N SER A 15 -22.19 -16.58 -7.57
CA SER A 15 -20.73 -16.47 -7.71
C SER A 15 -20.04 -17.62 -6.97
N LEU A 16 -18.92 -18.06 -7.53
CA LEU A 16 -18.07 -19.11 -6.97
C LEU A 16 -16.62 -18.68 -7.06
N LEU A 17 -15.91 -18.71 -5.94
CA LEU A 17 -14.45 -18.66 -5.89
C LEU A 17 -13.92 -20.04 -5.59
N LEU A 18 -12.99 -20.51 -6.41
CA LEU A 18 -12.15 -21.67 -6.15
C LEU A 18 -10.72 -21.15 -5.99
N GLY A 19 -10.19 -21.23 -4.79
CA GLY A 19 -8.84 -20.76 -4.46
C GLY A 19 -7.91 -21.95 -4.21
N LEU A 20 -6.78 -22.01 -4.90
CA LEU A 20 -5.69 -22.90 -4.54
C LEU A 20 -4.99 -22.35 -3.29
N HIS A 21 -4.76 -23.20 -2.29
CA HIS A 21 -4.13 -22.82 -1.04
C HIS A 21 -2.64 -23.10 -1.02
N GLU A 22 -2.23 -24.26 -1.51
CA GLU A 22 -0.88 -24.80 -1.40
C GLU A 22 -0.57 -25.68 -2.62
N LEU A 23 0.70 -25.86 -2.90
CA LEU A 23 1.21 -26.85 -3.85
C LEU A 23 1.92 -27.96 -3.07
N ASP A 24 1.80 -29.20 -3.51
CA ASP A 24 2.31 -30.38 -2.77
C ASP A 24 3.79 -30.30 -2.40
N LYS A 25 4.62 -29.71 -3.27
CA LYS A 25 6.05 -29.51 -3.02
C LYS A 25 6.38 -28.31 -2.13
N HIS A 26 5.42 -27.44 -1.89
CA HIS A 26 5.57 -26.17 -1.19
C HIS A 26 4.70 -26.08 0.08
N LEU A 27 4.49 -27.22 0.71
CA LEU A 27 3.72 -27.26 1.96
C LEU A 27 4.48 -26.56 3.09
N PRO A 28 3.83 -25.65 3.83
CA PRO A 28 4.48 -24.91 4.90
C PRO A 28 5.00 -25.84 6.01
N PRO A 29 6.15 -25.51 6.65
CA PRO A 29 6.77 -26.32 7.69
C PRO A 29 6.05 -26.17 9.04
N THR A 30 4.77 -26.52 9.07
CA THR A 30 3.88 -26.42 10.24
C THR A 30 3.38 -27.78 10.70
N GLY A 31 2.87 -27.86 11.92
CA GLY A 31 2.35 -29.10 12.49
C GLY A 31 3.40 -30.21 12.49
N LEU A 32 3.08 -31.34 11.89
CA LEU A 32 4.01 -32.50 11.80
C LEU A 32 5.21 -32.27 10.87
N ARG A 33 5.20 -31.24 10.03
CA ARG A 33 6.32 -30.86 9.15
C ARG A 33 7.26 -29.83 9.80
N ARG A 34 7.00 -29.44 11.05
CA ARG A 34 7.84 -28.47 11.76
C ARG A 34 9.28 -28.98 11.83
N PRO A 35 10.30 -28.15 11.50
CA PRO A 35 11.69 -28.52 11.63
C PRO A 35 12.03 -28.87 13.07
N LEU A 36 12.89 -29.86 13.25
CA LEU A 36 13.33 -30.30 14.59
C LEU A 36 14.20 -29.26 15.30
N GLY A 37 14.70 -28.27 14.57
CA GLY A 37 15.65 -27.30 15.10
C GLY A 37 17.03 -27.90 15.29
N THR A 38 17.64 -27.69 16.46
CA THR A 38 18.95 -28.24 16.78
C THR A 38 18.85 -29.74 17.08
N GLN A 39 19.64 -30.56 16.38
CA GLN A 39 19.79 -31.96 16.73
C GLN A 39 20.67 -32.08 18.00
N HIS A 40 20.19 -32.86 19.00
CA HIS A 40 20.87 -33.04 20.28
C HIS A 40 21.95 -34.11 20.25
N HIS A 41 22.32 -34.64 19.07
CA HIS A 41 23.34 -35.67 18.92
C HIS A 41 24.71 -35.09 18.60
N SER A 42 25.78 -35.78 19.00
CA SER A 42 27.16 -35.37 18.85
C SER A 42 27.68 -35.44 17.42
N GLU A 43 27.27 -34.53 16.57
CA GLU A 43 27.92 -34.33 15.28
C GLU A 43 29.11 -33.38 15.43
N THR A 44 30.26 -33.75 14.91
CA THR A 44 31.41 -32.89 14.72
C THR A 44 31.14 -31.91 13.59
N ASN A 45 31.35 -30.61 13.78
CA ASN A 45 31.09 -29.52 12.81
C ASN A 45 29.64 -28.97 12.76
N ARG A 46 28.98 -28.86 13.89
CA ARG A 46 27.71 -28.14 13.96
C ARG A 46 27.90 -26.63 13.72
N THR A 47 27.19 -26.10 12.71
CA THR A 47 26.98 -24.66 12.59
C THR A 47 25.90 -24.25 13.60
N ASN A 48 26.17 -23.28 14.47
CA ASN A 48 25.11 -22.75 15.35
C ASN A 48 24.05 -22.02 14.52
N TRP A 49 22.84 -21.87 15.08
CA TRP A 49 21.72 -21.26 14.37
C TRP A 49 22.06 -19.86 13.87
N LEU A 50 22.72 -19.03 14.67
CA LEU A 50 23.02 -17.64 14.32
C LEU A 50 23.94 -17.54 13.11
N ASP A 51 25.02 -18.33 13.10
CA ASP A 51 25.98 -18.35 11.97
C ASP A 51 25.31 -18.88 10.70
N GLY A 52 24.50 -19.95 10.83
CA GLY A 52 23.71 -20.49 9.72
C GLY A 52 22.71 -19.46 9.17
N ARG A 53 22.04 -18.73 10.06
CA ARG A 53 21.10 -17.67 9.71
C ARG A 53 21.79 -16.51 8.99
N GLN A 54 22.97 -16.11 9.47
CA GLN A 54 23.76 -15.05 8.84
C GLN A 54 24.21 -15.44 7.42
N ARG A 55 24.72 -16.67 7.24
CA ARG A 55 25.14 -17.18 5.91
C ARG A 55 23.97 -17.16 4.92
N LYS A 56 22.78 -17.64 5.34
CA LYS A 56 21.56 -17.61 4.52
C LYS A 56 21.14 -16.19 4.15
N ARG A 57 21.17 -15.26 5.13
CA ARG A 57 20.80 -13.85 4.88
C ARG A 57 21.74 -13.18 3.90
N GLU A 58 23.04 -13.51 3.94
CA GLU A 58 24.04 -12.95 3.04
C GLU A 58 24.10 -13.68 1.69
N PHE A 59 23.38 -14.77 1.50
CA PHE A 59 23.42 -15.58 0.28
C PHE A 59 24.87 -15.90 -0.13
N LEU A 60 25.64 -16.46 0.82
CA LEU A 60 27.05 -16.79 0.60
C LEU A 60 27.23 -18.08 -0.20
N ASP A 61 26.28 -19.00 -0.10
CA ASP A 61 26.38 -20.36 -0.63
C ASP A 61 25.47 -20.58 -1.85
N GLU A 62 24.48 -19.69 -2.06
CA GLU A 62 23.49 -19.80 -3.13
C GLU A 62 23.04 -18.44 -3.65
N GLU A 63 22.40 -18.39 -4.81
CA GLU A 63 21.69 -17.21 -5.30
C GLU A 63 20.22 -17.25 -4.85
N PRO A 64 19.59 -16.09 -4.55
CA PRO A 64 18.15 -16.06 -4.25
C PRO A 64 17.33 -16.45 -5.47
N THR A 65 16.34 -17.32 -5.31
CA THR A 65 15.38 -17.62 -6.38
C THR A 65 14.55 -16.38 -6.72
N VAL A 66 14.20 -15.60 -5.69
CA VAL A 66 13.38 -14.39 -5.84
C VAL A 66 14.08 -13.19 -5.20
N VAL A 67 14.21 -12.10 -5.93
CA VAL A 67 14.58 -10.79 -5.38
C VAL A 67 13.34 -9.92 -5.30
N VAL A 68 13.04 -9.45 -4.08
CA VAL A 68 11.95 -8.50 -3.80
C VAL A 68 12.53 -7.13 -3.55
N VAL A 69 12.14 -6.13 -4.33
CA VAL A 69 12.61 -4.75 -4.19
C VAL A 69 11.64 -3.96 -3.34
N GLY A 70 12.04 -3.70 -2.10
CA GLY A 70 11.27 -3.04 -1.05
C GLY A 70 10.83 -3.97 0.08
N ALA A 71 11.12 -3.59 1.33
CA ALA A 71 10.72 -4.31 2.55
C ALA A 71 9.58 -3.57 3.30
N GLY A 72 8.61 -3.04 2.55
CA GLY A 72 7.31 -2.59 3.06
C GLY A 72 6.37 -3.78 3.31
N GLN A 73 5.11 -3.53 3.72
CA GLN A 73 4.13 -4.58 4.02
C GLN A 73 4.02 -5.61 2.89
N GLY A 74 3.91 -5.18 1.63
CA GLY A 74 3.77 -6.09 0.49
C GLY A 74 4.98 -7.01 0.32
N GLY A 75 6.20 -6.44 0.35
CA GLY A 75 7.43 -7.21 0.22
C GLY A 75 7.61 -8.22 1.35
N LEU A 76 7.37 -7.81 2.61
CA LEU A 76 7.48 -8.69 3.77
C LEU A 76 6.49 -9.86 3.70
N MET A 77 5.23 -9.61 3.28
CA MET A 77 4.21 -10.65 3.16
C MET A 77 4.53 -11.66 2.06
N VAL A 78 5.04 -11.20 0.90
CA VAL A 78 5.51 -12.08 -0.17
C VAL A 78 6.69 -12.93 0.30
N ALA A 79 7.70 -12.29 0.90
CA ALA A 79 8.89 -13.02 1.36
C ALA A 79 8.56 -14.08 2.43
N ALA A 80 7.63 -13.76 3.35
CA ALA A 80 7.18 -14.72 4.35
C ALA A 80 6.49 -15.93 3.71
N ARG A 81 5.62 -15.70 2.71
CA ARG A 81 4.93 -16.80 2.03
C ARG A 81 5.90 -17.63 1.17
N LEU A 82 6.85 -17.01 0.49
CA LEU A 82 7.89 -17.73 -0.25
C LEU A 82 8.75 -18.58 0.69
N GLY A 83 9.22 -18.00 1.81
CA GLY A 83 9.98 -18.72 2.82
C GLY A 83 9.22 -19.89 3.43
N MET A 84 7.93 -19.71 3.74
CA MET A 84 7.05 -20.79 4.21
C MET A 84 6.83 -21.89 3.15
N GLY A 85 6.89 -21.54 1.87
CA GLY A 85 6.86 -22.49 0.75
C GLY A 85 8.23 -23.05 0.37
N GLY A 86 9.29 -22.77 1.10
CA GLY A 86 10.64 -23.27 0.83
C GLY A 86 11.35 -22.63 -0.37
N VAL A 87 10.88 -21.47 -0.85
CA VAL A 87 11.51 -20.71 -1.94
C VAL A 87 12.43 -19.65 -1.38
N SER A 88 13.71 -19.66 -1.76
CA SER A 88 14.71 -18.70 -1.30
C SER A 88 14.40 -17.30 -1.82
N CYS A 89 14.37 -16.32 -0.91
CA CYS A 89 13.96 -14.96 -1.20
C CYS A 89 14.84 -13.94 -0.48
N LEU A 90 15.25 -12.90 -1.21
CA LEU A 90 15.99 -11.75 -0.68
C LEU A 90 15.17 -10.47 -0.88
N LEU A 91 14.98 -9.70 0.19
CA LEU A 91 14.44 -8.34 0.11
C LEU A 91 15.60 -7.33 0.04
N VAL A 92 15.54 -6.42 -0.92
CA VAL A 92 16.46 -5.28 -1.06
C VAL A 92 15.72 -4.02 -0.64
N GLU A 93 16.14 -3.41 0.48
CA GLU A 93 15.49 -2.24 1.08
C GLU A 93 16.43 -1.03 1.06
N LYS A 94 15.96 0.09 0.49
CA LYS A 94 16.76 1.32 0.37
C LYS A 94 16.98 2.05 1.71
N HIS A 95 16.05 1.92 2.64
CA HIS A 95 16.17 2.52 3.95
C HIS A 95 17.13 1.74 4.86
N GLN A 96 17.68 2.44 5.86
CA GLN A 96 18.64 1.86 6.80
C GLN A 96 18.00 0.84 7.74
N ARG A 97 16.70 0.95 7.99
CA ARG A 97 15.96 0.04 8.86
C ARG A 97 14.64 -0.38 8.18
N VAL A 98 14.26 -1.63 8.40
CA VAL A 98 12.93 -2.11 8.06
C VAL A 98 11.88 -1.28 8.81
N GLY A 99 10.81 -0.91 8.14
CA GLY A 99 9.77 -0.05 8.70
C GLY A 99 10.01 1.46 8.55
N ASP A 100 11.17 1.90 8.05
CA ASP A 100 11.45 3.31 7.83
C ASP A 100 10.52 3.96 6.79
N SER A 101 9.91 3.18 5.93
CA SER A 101 8.81 3.63 5.05
C SER A 101 7.62 4.22 5.82
N TRP A 102 7.43 3.80 7.08
CA TRP A 102 6.44 4.34 8.01
C TRP A 102 7.05 5.36 8.98
N ARG A 103 8.21 5.06 9.61
CA ARG A 103 8.85 5.98 10.57
C ARG A 103 9.11 7.37 9.99
N LYS A 104 9.49 7.45 8.72
CA LYS A 104 9.80 8.71 8.02
C LYS A 104 8.58 9.48 7.51
N ARG A 105 7.36 9.03 7.84
CA ARG A 105 6.12 9.79 7.61
C ARG A 105 5.92 10.82 8.72
N TYR A 106 4.99 11.77 8.54
CA TYR A 106 4.67 12.79 9.54
C TYR A 106 4.33 12.17 10.91
N LYS A 107 4.67 12.87 11.99
CA LYS A 107 4.68 12.33 13.37
C LYS A 107 3.32 11.84 13.85
N SER A 108 2.26 12.54 13.50
CA SER A 108 0.89 12.25 13.92
C SER A 108 0.23 11.08 13.18
N LEU A 109 0.92 10.46 12.20
CA LEU A 109 0.31 9.40 11.38
C LEU A 109 -0.09 8.18 12.20
N VAL A 110 -1.38 7.86 12.09
CA VAL A 110 -2.01 6.63 12.57
C VAL A 110 -2.68 5.96 11.39
N LEU A 111 -2.72 4.62 11.35
CA LEU A 111 -3.48 3.92 10.31
C LEU A 111 -4.97 4.26 10.43
N HIS A 112 -5.63 4.39 9.29
CA HIS A 112 -7.07 4.65 9.23
C HIS A 112 -7.89 3.36 9.16
N ASP A 113 -7.29 2.27 8.68
CA ASP A 113 -7.90 0.95 8.68
C ASP A 113 -7.81 0.33 10.09
N PRO A 114 -8.84 -0.42 10.54
CA PRO A 114 -8.81 -1.09 11.83
C PRO A 114 -7.88 -2.30 11.82
N VAL A 115 -7.30 -2.62 12.97
CA VAL A 115 -6.34 -3.70 13.19
C VAL A 115 -6.75 -5.05 12.60
N TYR A 116 -8.03 -5.35 12.58
CA TYR A 116 -8.58 -6.60 12.02
C TYR A 116 -8.31 -6.74 10.52
N ALA A 117 -8.26 -5.62 9.79
CA ALA A 117 -7.89 -5.61 8.38
C ALA A 117 -6.38 -5.69 8.16
N ASP A 118 -5.56 -5.35 9.17
CA ASP A 118 -4.14 -5.04 9.00
C ASP A 118 -3.18 -6.16 9.43
N HIS A 119 -3.68 -7.31 9.89
CA HIS A 119 -2.83 -8.43 10.30
C HIS A 119 -1.87 -8.90 9.20
N PHE A 120 -0.70 -9.40 9.63
CA PHE A 120 0.26 -10.06 8.74
C PHE A 120 -0.04 -11.56 8.61
N PRO A 121 0.33 -12.21 7.50
CA PRO A 121 0.23 -13.66 7.38
C PRO A 121 1.12 -14.36 8.42
N TYR A 122 0.65 -15.48 8.96
CA TYR A 122 1.34 -16.36 9.94
C TYR A 122 1.59 -15.76 11.33
N LEU A 123 1.67 -14.43 11.47
CA LEU A 123 1.93 -13.76 12.75
C LEU A 123 0.94 -12.60 12.91
N PRO A 124 -0.22 -12.82 13.53
CA PRO A 124 -1.18 -11.77 13.81
C PRO A 124 -0.68 -10.84 14.91
N TYR A 125 -1.19 -9.60 14.97
CA TYR A 125 -0.93 -8.70 16.10
C TYR A 125 -1.40 -9.29 17.41
N PRO A 126 -0.73 -8.96 18.54
CA PRO A 126 -1.21 -9.32 19.89
C PRO A 126 -2.62 -8.81 20.18
N ALA A 127 -3.37 -9.52 21.01
CA ALA A 127 -4.75 -9.19 21.35
C ALA A 127 -4.95 -7.79 21.96
N ASN A 128 -3.91 -7.20 22.56
CA ASN A 128 -3.92 -5.85 23.13
C ASN A 128 -3.44 -4.77 22.15
N TRP A 129 -3.35 -5.09 20.86
CA TRP A 129 -2.95 -4.09 19.86
C TRP A 129 -4.03 -3.03 19.67
N PRO A 130 -3.67 -1.72 19.49
CA PRO A 130 -4.68 -0.69 19.28
C PRO A 130 -5.44 -0.91 17.98
N ILE A 131 -6.72 -0.54 17.96
CA ILE A 131 -7.57 -0.66 16.75
C ILE A 131 -6.94 0.11 15.58
N PHE A 132 -6.48 1.33 15.82
CA PHE A 132 -5.77 2.13 14.82
C PHE A 132 -4.29 2.21 15.21
N THR A 133 -3.45 1.65 14.37
CA THR A 133 -2.03 1.45 14.67
C THR A 133 -1.20 2.72 14.42
N PRO A 134 -0.50 3.29 15.44
CA PRO A 134 0.46 4.37 15.23
C PRO A 134 1.64 3.91 14.36
N LYS A 135 2.09 4.79 13.45
CA LYS A 135 3.13 4.47 12.46
C LYS A 135 4.43 3.88 13.03
N ASP A 136 4.89 4.39 14.19
CA ASP A 136 6.14 3.92 14.79
C ASP A 136 5.99 2.55 15.44
N LYS A 137 4.82 2.27 16.02
CA LYS A 137 4.46 0.94 16.53
C LYS A 137 4.40 -0.08 15.39
N LEU A 138 3.81 0.31 14.25
CA LEU A 138 3.77 -0.49 13.04
C LEU A 138 5.16 -0.77 12.48
N ALA A 139 6.01 0.26 12.42
CA ALA A 139 7.39 0.12 11.95
C ALA A 139 8.21 -0.85 12.81
N ASN A 140 8.02 -0.83 14.13
CA ASN A 140 8.66 -1.79 15.05
C ASN A 140 8.11 -3.21 14.84
N TRP A 141 6.83 -3.35 14.50
CA TRP A 141 6.26 -4.65 14.13
C TRP A 141 6.92 -5.24 12.89
N PHE A 142 7.24 -4.41 11.89
CA PHE A 142 7.93 -4.89 10.68
C PHE A 142 9.29 -5.49 11.00
N GLU A 143 10.08 -4.87 11.90
CA GLU A 143 11.35 -5.43 12.35
C GLU A 143 11.17 -6.76 13.09
N LEU A 144 10.21 -6.81 14.03
CA LEU A 144 9.86 -8.03 14.74
C LEU A 144 9.42 -9.15 13.78
N TYR A 145 8.61 -8.80 12.79
CA TYR A 145 8.14 -9.75 11.78
C TYR A 145 9.29 -10.33 10.95
N VAL A 146 10.24 -9.50 10.53
CA VAL A 146 11.45 -9.96 9.83
C VAL A 146 12.23 -10.97 10.66
N GLU A 147 12.47 -10.67 11.93
CA GLU A 147 13.20 -11.57 12.83
C GLU A 147 12.42 -12.85 13.13
N ALA A 148 11.12 -12.74 13.44
CA ALA A 148 10.29 -13.89 13.78
C ALA A 148 10.07 -14.85 12.61
N MET A 149 9.97 -14.32 11.38
CA MET A 149 9.79 -15.11 10.16
C MET A 149 11.10 -15.45 9.45
N GLU A 150 12.25 -15.11 10.06
CA GLU A 150 13.59 -15.33 9.51
C GLU A 150 13.77 -14.81 8.06
N LEU A 151 13.21 -13.64 7.73
CA LEU A 151 13.30 -13.10 6.39
C LEU A 151 14.70 -12.57 6.08
N ASN A 152 15.18 -12.79 4.85
CA ASN A 152 16.46 -12.26 4.40
C ASN A 152 16.28 -10.85 3.88
N VAL A 153 16.78 -9.85 4.59
CA VAL A 153 16.66 -8.43 4.21
C VAL A 153 18.03 -7.77 4.19
N TRP A 154 18.36 -7.11 3.08
CA TRP A 154 19.46 -6.19 2.96
C TRP A 154 18.95 -4.77 3.05
N THR A 155 19.25 -4.08 4.13
CA THR A 155 18.89 -2.68 4.36
C THR A 155 19.98 -1.72 3.91
N GLY A 156 19.61 -0.46 3.61
CA GLY A 156 20.56 0.53 3.05
C GLY A 156 21.06 0.16 1.66
N CYS A 157 20.34 -0.73 0.94
CA CYS A 157 20.75 -1.29 -0.33
C CYS A 157 19.85 -0.78 -1.47
N THR A 158 20.43 -0.55 -2.64
CA THR A 158 19.70 0.02 -3.78
C THR A 158 19.97 -0.80 -5.04
N VAL A 159 18.91 -1.15 -5.76
CA VAL A 159 19.03 -1.69 -7.12
C VAL A 159 19.58 -0.59 -8.02
N LEU A 160 20.62 -0.91 -8.75
CA LEU A 160 21.29 0.01 -9.67
C LEU A 160 20.70 -0.11 -11.08
N PRO A 161 20.87 0.90 -11.95
CA PRO A 161 20.57 0.78 -13.37
C PRO A 161 21.35 -0.38 -14.00
N GLY A 162 20.77 -0.99 -15.04
CA GLY A 162 21.39 -2.12 -15.75
C GLY A 162 20.81 -3.48 -15.38
N THR A 163 19.65 -3.53 -14.71
CA THR A 163 18.88 -4.77 -14.54
C THR A 163 18.46 -5.30 -15.91
N THR A 164 18.72 -6.58 -16.18
CA THR A 164 18.37 -7.25 -17.43
C THR A 164 17.78 -8.63 -17.18
N TYR A 165 17.03 -9.13 -18.17
CA TYR A 165 16.47 -10.49 -18.17
C TYR A 165 16.94 -11.25 -19.41
N ASP A 166 17.58 -12.38 -19.21
CA ASP A 166 17.97 -13.27 -20.30
C ASP A 166 16.85 -14.29 -20.58
N ARG A 167 16.18 -14.13 -21.72
CA ARG A 167 15.08 -15.03 -22.12
C ARG A 167 15.56 -16.46 -22.44
N GLN A 168 16.84 -16.68 -22.75
CA GLN A 168 17.36 -18.02 -23.06
C GLN A 168 17.58 -18.84 -21.79
N THR A 169 18.20 -18.22 -20.79
CA THR A 169 18.46 -18.88 -19.49
C THR A 169 17.28 -18.73 -18.51
N GLY A 170 16.41 -17.74 -18.73
CA GLY A 170 15.32 -17.40 -17.82
C GLY A 170 15.82 -16.82 -16.48
N ALA A 171 16.97 -16.15 -16.50
CA ALA A 171 17.58 -15.56 -15.31
C ALA A 171 17.68 -14.03 -15.44
N TRP A 172 17.53 -13.37 -14.31
CA TRP A 172 17.78 -11.95 -14.19
C TRP A 172 19.24 -11.66 -13.87
N SER A 173 19.71 -10.47 -14.22
CA SER A 173 20.93 -9.85 -13.72
C SER A 173 20.54 -8.57 -13.01
N VAL A 174 20.64 -8.55 -11.68
CA VAL A 174 20.17 -7.44 -10.84
C VAL A 174 21.35 -6.86 -10.06
N PRO A 175 21.93 -5.74 -10.53
CA PRO A 175 23.02 -5.08 -9.81
C PRO A 175 22.49 -4.35 -8.57
N VAL A 176 23.08 -4.62 -7.42
CA VAL A 176 22.70 -4.06 -6.12
C VAL A 176 23.91 -3.42 -5.46
N ARG A 177 23.77 -2.15 -5.05
CA ARG A 177 24.73 -1.48 -4.15
C ARG A 177 24.33 -1.76 -2.72
N ARG A 178 25.29 -2.29 -1.96
CA ARG A 178 25.17 -2.60 -0.54
C ARG A 178 25.33 -1.34 0.32
N ALA A 179 24.92 -1.44 1.59
CA ALA A 179 25.04 -0.34 2.56
C ALA A 179 26.48 0.11 2.82
N ASP A 180 27.46 -0.77 2.65
CA ASP A 180 28.90 -0.51 2.76
C ASP A 180 29.51 0.10 1.49
N GLY A 181 28.71 0.33 0.45
CA GLY A 181 29.13 0.86 -0.84
C GLY A 181 29.62 -0.19 -1.84
N THR A 182 29.77 -1.45 -1.44
CA THR A 182 30.11 -2.54 -2.37
C THR A 182 28.95 -2.85 -3.31
N GLU A 183 29.28 -3.41 -4.47
CA GLU A 183 28.26 -3.80 -5.47
C GLU A 183 28.30 -5.33 -5.66
N ARG A 184 27.12 -5.91 -5.77
CA ARG A 184 26.92 -7.31 -6.09
C ARG A 184 25.85 -7.45 -7.17
N VAL A 185 26.13 -8.26 -8.18
CA VAL A 185 25.11 -8.66 -9.18
C VAL A 185 24.49 -9.97 -8.69
N LEU A 186 23.17 -9.96 -8.56
CA LEU A 186 22.34 -11.11 -8.20
C LEU A 186 21.72 -11.72 -9.45
N HIS A 187 21.55 -13.04 -9.44
CA HIS A 187 20.98 -13.79 -10.58
C HIS A 187 19.69 -14.55 -10.20
N PRO A 188 18.64 -13.86 -9.73
CA PRO A 188 17.39 -14.50 -9.39
C PRO A 188 16.65 -14.99 -10.65
N LYS A 189 15.69 -15.90 -10.45
CA LYS A 189 14.73 -16.33 -11.47
C LYS A 189 13.54 -15.38 -11.57
N HIS A 190 13.16 -14.76 -10.46
CA HIS A 190 12.04 -13.82 -10.37
C HIS A 190 12.45 -12.51 -9.70
N VAL A 191 11.85 -11.42 -10.18
CA VAL A 191 11.94 -10.09 -9.56
C VAL A 191 10.55 -9.61 -9.18
N VAL A 192 10.38 -9.18 -7.93
CA VAL A 192 9.13 -8.61 -7.42
C VAL A 192 9.36 -7.15 -7.07
N GLN A 193 8.72 -6.24 -7.78
CA GLN A 193 8.67 -4.84 -7.41
C GLN A 193 7.65 -4.66 -6.28
N ALA A 194 8.10 -4.38 -5.06
CA ALA A 194 7.29 -4.15 -3.86
C ALA A 194 7.52 -2.73 -3.29
N THR A 195 7.71 -1.76 -4.17
CA THR A 195 8.07 -0.36 -3.82
C THR A 195 6.90 0.47 -3.32
N GLY A 196 5.70 -0.11 -3.23
CA GLY A 196 4.44 0.52 -2.87
C GLY A 196 3.54 0.76 -4.07
N ALA A 197 2.23 0.64 -3.88
CA ALA A 197 1.23 0.89 -4.93
C ALA A 197 1.24 2.36 -5.40
N SER A 198 1.61 3.29 -4.52
CA SER A 198 1.92 4.68 -4.87
C SER A 198 3.31 4.74 -5.48
N GLY A 199 3.42 5.29 -6.69
CA GLY A 199 4.68 5.53 -7.37
C GLY A 199 5.43 6.76 -6.85
N GLU A 200 6.08 7.49 -7.75
CA GLU A 200 6.76 8.75 -7.41
C GLU A 200 5.75 9.83 -7.01
N PRO A 201 6.14 10.80 -6.15
CA PRO A 201 5.28 11.94 -5.81
C PRO A 201 4.83 12.70 -7.05
N ASN A 202 3.52 12.89 -7.20
CA ASN A 202 2.97 13.70 -8.29
C ASN A 202 3.06 15.19 -7.91
N VAL A 203 4.01 15.89 -8.50
CA VAL A 203 4.20 17.33 -8.32
C VAL A 203 3.73 18.05 -9.58
N PRO A 204 2.50 18.60 -9.61
CA PRO A 204 2.00 19.34 -10.76
C PRO A 204 2.89 20.55 -11.06
N ARG A 205 3.11 20.83 -12.34
CA ARG A 205 3.85 22.02 -12.78
C ARG A 205 2.90 23.23 -12.83
N PHE A 206 2.95 24.05 -11.83
CA PHE A 206 2.27 25.36 -11.85
C PHE A 206 3.18 26.43 -12.45
N ARG A 207 2.58 27.51 -12.97
CA ARG A 207 3.34 28.65 -13.46
C ARG A 207 4.06 29.34 -12.29
N ASN A 208 5.26 29.82 -12.54
CA ASN A 208 6.04 30.67 -11.61
C ASN A 208 6.34 30.03 -10.24
N MET A 209 6.42 28.71 -10.10
CA MET A 209 6.71 28.05 -8.81
C MET A 209 7.99 28.59 -8.14
N ASN A 210 8.99 28.96 -8.95
CA ASN A 210 10.25 29.51 -8.45
C ASN A 210 10.16 30.97 -7.97
N ALA A 211 9.04 31.68 -8.21
CA ALA A 211 8.83 33.05 -7.72
C ALA A 211 8.32 33.09 -6.27
N PHE A 212 7.93 31.96 -5.72
CA PHE A 212 7.42 31.89 -4.36
C PHE A 212 8.55 31.93 -3.33
N ASP A 213 8.50 32.94 -2.43
CA ASP A 213 9.51 33.15 -1.38
C ASP A 213 9.35 32.16 -0.19
N GLY A 214 8.20 31.50 -0.05
CA GLY A 214 7.92 30.56 1.03
C GLY A 214 8.47 29.17 0.74
N THR A 215 8.09 28.24 1.58
CA THR A 215 8.47 26.83 1.44
C THR A 215 7.41 26.07 0.63
N LEU A 216 7.86 25.33 -0.38
CA LEU A 216 7.01 24.46 -1.18
C LEU A 216 7.46 23.02 -1.01
N VAL A 217 6.56 22.14 -0.54
CA VAL A 217 6.86 20.71 -0.33
C VAL A 217 5.72 19.83 -0.86
N HIS A 218 6.06 18.63 -1.30
CA HIS A 218 5.05 17.59 -1.48
C HIS A 218 4.67 16.98 -0.12
N SER A 219 3.46 16.43 0.04
CA SER A 219 2.99 15.83 1.30
C SER A 219 3.94 14.74 1.85
N SER A 220 4.68 14.04 0.99
CA SER A 220 5.71 13.06 1.39
C SER A 220 6.92 13.68 2.10
N GLY A 221 7.14 14.98 1.95
CA GLY A 221 8.23 15.72 2.60
C GLY A 221 7.78 16.53 3.82
N HIS A 222 6.52 16.41 4.25
CA HIS A 222 6.06 17.08 5.47
C HIS A 222 6.63 16.39 6.72
N GLU A 223 7.36 17.15 7.54
CA GLU A 223 8.05 16.65 8.73
C GLU A 223 7.27 16.84 10.04
N GLY A 224 6.27 17.75 10.04
CA GLY A 224 5.46 18.11 11.20
C GLY A 224 5.12 19.58 11.28
N GLY A 225 4.11 19.92 12.08
CA GLY A 225 3.52 21.26 12.18
C GLY A 225 4.31 22.27 13.03
N GLU A 226 5.21 21.81 13.92
CA GLU A 226 5.79 22.64 14.99
C GLU A 226 6.54 23.90 14.49
N LYS A 227 7.18 23.82 13.30
CA LYS A 227 7.91 24.95 12.67
C LYS A 227 7.00 26.06 12.14
N TRP A 228 5.68 25.80 12.04
CA TRP A 228 4.73 26.62 11.30
C TRP A 228 3.75 27.39 12.20
N LYS A 229 3.98 27.41 13.50
CA LYS A 229 3.15 28.16 14.46
C LYS A 229 3.00 29.62 14.05
N GLY A 230 1.75 30.11 13.95
CA GLY A 230 1.41 31.49 13.55
C GLY A 230 1.63 31.77 12.06
N LYS A 231 2.00 30.78 11.25
CA LYS A 231 2.26 30.90 9.81
C LYS A 231 1.02 30.60 8.99
N ASN A 232 0.93 31.20 7.81
CA ASN A 232 -0.11 30.89 6.83
C ASN A 232 0.30 29.68 5.99
N VAL A 233 -0.54 28.66 5.96
CA VAL A 233 -0.30 27.42 5.22
C VAL A 233 -1.42 27.16 4.23
N VAL A 234 -1.04 26.87 2.98
CA VAL A 234 -1.96 26.44 1.93
C VAL A 234 -1.68 24.97 1.60
N ILE A 235 -2.71 24.13 1.66
CA ILE A 235 -2.62 22.70 1.32
C ILE A 235 -3.41 22.46 0.04
N VAL A 236 -2.73 22.02 -1.02
CA VAL A 236 -3.35 21.71 -2.30
C VAL A 236 -3.71 20.23 -2.34
N GLY A 237 -4.99 19.91 -2.19
CA GLY A 237 -5.53 18.54 -2.16
C GLY A 237 -6.24 18.19 -0.87
N CYS A 238 -7.30 17.37 -0.97
CA CYS A 238 -8.25 17.09 0.09
C CYS A 238 -8.56 15.58 0.23
N CYS A 239 -7.54 14.72 0.10
CA CYS A 239 -7.59 13.30 0.48
C CYS A 239 -6.91 13.09 1.84
N ASN A 240 -6.69 11.83 2.27
CA ASN A 240 -6.13 11.51 3.59
C ASN A 240 -4.91 12.36 3.97
N SER A 241 -3.86 12.38 3.14
CA SER A 241 -2.64 13.16 3.45
C SER A 241 -2.90 14.67 3.61
N GLY A 242 -3.82 15.24 2.81
CA GLY A 242 -4.17 16.65 2.92
C GLY A 242 -4.87 16.98 4.23
N HIS A 243 -5.78 16.14 4.68
CA HIS A 243 -6.50 16.32 5.94
C HIS A 243 -5.60 16.09 7.16
N ASP A 244 -4.84 14.99 7.19
CA ASP A 244 -3.94 14.69 8.30
C ASP A 244 -2.90 15.81 8.52
N ILE A 245 -2.31 16.31 7.41
CA ILE A 245 -1.35 17.42 7.47
C ILE A 245 -2.04 18.73 7.86
N ALA A 246 -3.27 18.96 7.42
CA ALA A 246 -4.04 20.15 7.80
C ALA A 246 -4.33 20.16 9.30
N GLN A 247 -4.71 19.01 9.86
CA GLN A 247 -4.94 18.85 11.28
C GLN A 247 -3.66 19.05 12.09
N ASP A 248 -2.57 18.36 11.71
CA ASP A 248 -1.26 18.49 12.37
C ASP A 248 -0.78 19.95 12.42
N LEU A 249 -0.85 20.66 11.30
CA LEU A 249 -0.48 22.06 11.21
C LEU A 249 -1.36 22.97 12.06
N TYR A 250 -2.69 22.75 12.04
CA TYR A 250 -3.63 23.53 12.85
C TYR A 250 -3.40 23.29 14.35
N GLU A 251 -3.24 22.05 14.80
CA GLU A 251 -2.98 21.68 16.20
C GLU A 251 -1.66 22.28 16.70
N ASN A 252 -0.69 22.49 15.82
CA ASN A 252 0.55 23.19 16.11
C ASN A 252 0.46 24.73 15.96
N GLY A 253 -0.74 25.28 15.72
CA GLY A 253 -1.03 26.71 15.74
C GLY A 253 -0.77 27.45 14.42
N ALA A 254 -0.73 26.77 13.29
CA ALA A 254 -0.70 27.38 11.97
C ALA A 254 -2.11 27.84 11.51
N HIS A 255 -2.17 28.81 10.60
CA HIS A 255 -3.39 29.23 9.91
C HIS A 255 -3.55 28.47 8.60
N VAL A 256 -4.39 27.45 8.59
CA VAL A 256 -4.49 26.50 7.49
C VAL A 256 -5.65 26.81 6.56
N THR A 257 -5.38 26.77 5.24
CA THR A 257 -6.39 26.79 4.17
C THR A 257 -6.17 25.61 3.25
N MET A 258 -7.17 24.73 3.14
CA MET A 258 -7.17 23.62 2.18
C MET A 258 -7.75 24.05 0.84
N VAL A 259 -7.15 23.61 -0.25
CA VAL A 259 -7.60 23.85 -1.63
C VAL A 259 -8.26 22.60 -2.18
N GLN A 260 -9.55 22.68 -2.40
CA GLN A 260 -10.35 21.59 -2.94
C GLN A 260 -10.76 21.86 -4.39
N ARG A 261 -10.19 21.12 -5.34
CA ARG A 261 -10.52 21.22 -6.76
C ARG A 261 -11.86 20.56 -7.09
N SER A 262 -12.03 19.32 -6.65
CA SER A 262 -13.21 18.47 -6.91
C SER A 262 -13.76 17.90 -5.61
N GLU A 263 -14.96 17.35 -5.66
CA GLU A 263 -15.56 16.69 -4.50
C GLU A 263 -14.73 15.53 -3.98
N THR A 264 -14.78 15.30 -2.66
CA THR A 264 -14.08 14.25 -1.96
C THR A 264 -15.09 13.39 -1.19
N LEU A 265 -15.01 12.08 -1.33
CA LEU A 265 -15.78 11.18 -0.47
C LEU A 265 -15.22 11.27 0.95
N VAL A 266 -16.05 11.61 1.91
CA VAL A 266 -15.69 11.62 3.34
C VAL A 266 -16.48 10.54 4.04
N LEU A 267 -15.78 9.66 4.73
CA LEU A 267 -16.35 8.58 5.54
C LEU A 267 -15.66 8.64 6.91
N THR A 268 -16.42 8.71 7.99
CA THR A 268 -15.82 8.68 9.32
C THR A 268 -15.17 7.32 9.60
N SER A 269 -14.11 7.29 10.40
CA SER A 269 -13.51 6.03 10.87
C SER A 269 -14.50 5.27 11.78
N SER A 270 -15.31 6.01 12.55
CA SER A 270 -16.40 5.49 13.36
C SER A 270 -17.54 6.54 13.41
N PRO A 271 -18.78 6.19 13.07
CA PRO A 271 -19.27 4.84 12.74
C PRO A 271 -19.03 4.38 11.29
N GLY A 272 -18.77 5.27 10.35
CA GLY A 272 -18.83 5.01 8.91
C GLY A 272 -18.02 3.80 8.42
N LEU A 273 -16.69 3.77 8.65
CA LEU A 273 -15.85 2.64 8.23
C LEU A 273 -16.19 1.36 9.00
N ASN A 274 -16.52 1.48 10.28
CA ASN A 274 -16.92 0.32 11.09
C ASN A 274 -18.17 -0.34 10.50
N THR A 275 -19.20 0.43 10.13
CA THR A 275 -20.40 -0.08 9.45
C THR A 275 -20.07 -0.79 8.14
N LEU A 276 -19.09 -0.27 7.37
CA LEU A 276 -18.68 -0.87 6.10
C LEU A 276 -17.95 -2.20 6.28
N LEU A 277 -17.26 -2.39 7.40
CA LEU A 277 -16.45 -3.57 7.71
C LEU A 277 -17.14 -4.55 8.67
N GLU A 278 -18.32 -4.18 9.19
CA GLU A 278 -19.07 -4.97 10.18
C GLU A 278 -19.30 -6.41 9.72
N GLY A 279 -19.05 -7.35 10.65
CA GLY A 279 -19.19 -8.79 10.41
C GLY A 279 -18.12 -9.41 9.54
N MET A 280 -17.10 -8.63 9.12
CA MET A 280 -16.00 -9.12 8.30
C MET A 280 -14.62 -8.81 8.90
N TYR A 281 -14.33 -7.54 9.20
CA TYR A 281 -13.07 -7.10 9.80
C TYR A 281 -13.35 -6.33 11.10
N ASP A 282 -13.95 -7.02 12.06
CA ASP A 282 -14.23 -6.54 13.40
C ASP A 282 -14.01 -7.61 14.46
N GLU A 283 -14.24 -7.30 15.74
CA GLU A 283 -14.03 -8.21 16.88
C GLU A 283 -14.88 -9.48 16.82
N ASN A 284 -16.03 -9.43 16.15
CA ASN A 284 -16.98 -10.54 16.03
C ASN A 284 -16.91 -11.20 14.64
N GLY A 285 -16.00 -10.74 13.79
CA GLY A 285 -15.80 -11.27 12.44
C GLY A 285 -15.18 -12.67 12.41
N PRO A 286 -15.15 -13.33 11.27
CA PRO A 286 -14.46 -14.59 11.08
C PRO A 286 -12.94 -14.42 11.23
N PHE A 287 -12.18 -15.54 11.27
CA PHE A 287 -10.74 -15.47 11.16
C PHE A 287 -10.36 -14.62 9.94
N VAL A 288 -9.30 -13.83 10.08
CA VAL A 288 -8.92 -12.83 9.08
C VAL A 288 -8.69 -13.44 7.69
N GLU A 289 -8.20 -14.67 7.61
CA GLU A 289 -8.03 -15.36 6.31
C GLU A 289 -9.35 -15.74 5.66
N ASP A 290 -10.37 -16.08 6.44
CA ASP A 290 -11.73 -16.36 5.95
C ASP A 290 -12.40 -15.05 5.51
N ALA A 291 -12.22 -13.96 6.27
CA ALA A 291 -12.65 -12.63 5.88
C ALA A 291 -12.05 -12.20 4.53
N ASP A 292 -10.76 -12.45 4.34
CA ASP A 292 -10.06 -12.20 3.07
C ASP A 292 -10.71 -12.97 1.92
N TYR A 293 -10.99 -14.26 2.10
CA TYR A 293 -11.66 -15.05 1.05
C TYR A 293 -13.06 -14.56 0.73
N ILE A 294 -13.82 -14.16 1.75
CA ILE A 294 -15.15 -13.55 1.55
C ILE A 294 -15.02 -12.28 0.73
N HIS A 295 -14.05 -11.44 1.06
CA HIS A 295 -13.81 -10.16 0.38
C HIS A 295 -13.41 -10.37 -1.09
N ILE A 296 -12.32 -11.11 -1.34
CA ILE A 296 -11.81 -11.33 -2.70
C ILE A 296 -12.72 -12.18 -3.59
N SER A 297 -13.60 -13.01 -2.98
CA SER A 297 -14.62 -13.75 -3.71
C SER A 297 -15.76 -12.88 -4.23
N THR A 298 -15.77 -11.58 -3.88
CA THR A 298 -16.76 -10.62 -4.35
C THR A 298 -16.19 -9.90 -5.57
N PRO A 299 -16.69 -10.18 -6.80
CA PRO A 299 -16.27 -9.42 -7.97
C PRO A 299 -16.47 -7.92 -7.75
N ILE A 300 -15.54 -7.09 -8.23
CA ILE A 300 -15.54 -5.64 -7.97
C ILE A 300 -16.86 -4.99 -8.42
N LEU A 301 -17.43 -5.43 -9.55
CA LEU A 301 -18.72 -4.92 -10.03
C LEU A 301 -19.89 -5.30 -9.11
N LEU A 302 -19.82 -6.45 -8.43
CA LEU A 302 -20.80 -6.84 -7.41
C LEU A 302 -20.60 -6.04 -6.13
N LEU A 303 -19.35 -5.86 -5.70
CA LEU A 303 -18.99 -5.05 -4.54
C LEU A 303 -19.51 -3.61 -4.69
N GLU A 304 -19.39 -3.03 -5.88
CA GLU A 304 -19.95 -1.70 -6.18
C GLU A 304 -21.47 -1.63 -5.93
N LYS A 305 -22.21 -2.64 -6.40
CA LYS A 305 -23.66 -2.71 -6.16
C LYS A 305 -23.99 -2.90 -4.67
N MET A 306 -23.20 -3.68 -3.95
CA MET A 306 -23.37 -3.86 -2.49
C MET A 306 -23.12 -2.54 -1.77
N HIS A 307 -22.07 -1.80 -2.12
CA HIS A 307 -21.79 -0.49 -1.55
C HIS A 307 -22.89 0.53 -1.85
N GLN A 308 -23.43 0.53 -3.07
CA GLN A 308 -24.58 1.37 -3.42
C GLN A 308 -25.81 1.07 -2.54
N ALA A 309 -26.00 -0.19 -2.17
CA ALA A 309 -27.12 -0.57 -1.29
C ALA A 309 -26.90 -0.13 0.18
N VAL A 310 -25.64 -0.12 0.65
CA VAL A 310 -25.28 0.32 2.03
C VAL A 310 -25.12 1.85 2.13
N ALA A 311 -24.85 2.54 1.02
CA ALA A 311 -24.58 3.97 1.01
C ALA A 311 -25.62 4.84 1.73
N PRO A 312 -26.95 4.60 1.64
CA PRO A 312 -27.93 5.39 2.39
C PRO A 312 -27.74 5.33 3.90
N LEU A 313 -27.29 4.17 4.44
CA LEU A 313 -26.99 4.02 5.86
C LEU A 313 -25.75 4.85 6.23
N LEU A 314 -24.66 4.71 5.49
CA LEU A 314 -23.43 5.46 5.73
C LEU A 314 -23.67 6.98 5.65
N LEU A 315 -24.43 7.44 4.65
CA LEU A 315 -24.80 8.86 4.49
C LEU A 315 -25.66 9.38 5.66
N LYS A 316 -26.48 8.53 6.26
CA LYS A 316 -27.28 8.88 7.43
C LYS A 316 -26.39 9.04 8.66
N ASP A 317 -25.49 8.09 8.89
CA ASP A 317 -24.62 8.06 10.07
C ASP A 317 -23.62 9.23 10.04
N ASP A 318 -23.04 9.54 8.87
CA ASP A 318 -22.08 10.63 8.69
C ASP A 318 -22.73 11.99 8.39
N LYS A 319 -24.09 12.07 8.37
CA LYS A 319 -24.83 13.29 8.02
C LYS A 319 -24.38 14.53 8.80
N PRO A 320 -24.19 14.50 10.13
CA PRO A 320 -23.78 15.70 10.89
C PRO A 320 -22.45 16.29 10.37
N ILE A 321 -21.47 15.42 10.09
CA ILE A 321 -20.17 15.83 9.53
C ILE A 321 -20.35 16.37 8.12
N HIS A 322 -21.10 15.69 7.24
CA HIS A 322 -21.33 16.14 5.87
C HIS A 322 -22.06 17.51 5.80
N ASP A 323 -23.04 17.73 6.67
CA ASP A 323 -23.76 19.02 6.77
C ASP A 323 -22.81 20.13 7.24
N GLY A 324 -21.95 19.84 8.22
CA GLY A 324 -20.95 20.78 8.72
C GLY A 324 -19.91 21.16 7.65
N LEU A 325 -19.40 20.17 6.94
CA LEU A 325 -18.47 20.36 5.82
C LEU A 325 -19.10 21.20 4.71
N ALA A 326 -20.33 20.88 4.31
CA ALA A 326 -21.04 21.65 3.28
C ALA A 326 -21.27 23.11 3.68
N LYS A 327 -21.63 23.36 4.95
CA LYS A 327 -21.76 24.70 5.52
C LYS A 327 -20.44 25.49 5.50
N ALA A 328 -19.31 24.80 5.71
CA ALA A 328 -17.96 25.39 5.63
C ALA A 328 -17.47 25.57 4.17
N GLY A 329 -18.25 25.20 3.17
CA GLY A 329 -17.91 25.32 1.75
C GLY A 329 -17.13 24.13 1.18
N PHE A 330 -16.93 23.06 1.94
CA PHE A 330 -16.31 21.84 1.45
C PHE A 330 -17.32 20.99 0.67
N LYS A 331 -16.95 20.53 -0.51
CA LYS A 331 -17.81 19.72 -1.37
C LYS A 331 -17.62 18.22 -1.12
N VAL A 332 -18.59 17.63 -0.43
CA VAL A 332 -18.62 16.18 -0.18
C VAL A 332 -19.13 15.45 -1.42
N ASP A 333 -18.39 14.44 -1.85
CA ASP A 333 -18.85 13.52 -2.90
C ASP A 333 -19.92 12.59 -2.34
N LYS A 334 -21.10 12.67 -2.92
CA LYS A 334 -22.24 11.82 -2.58
C LYS A 334 -22.36 10.58 -3.48
N ASN A 335 -21.30 10.27 -4.24
CA ASN A 335 -21.28 9.09 -5.08
C ASN A 335 -21.36 7.83 -4.21
N THR A 336 -22.40 7.07 -4.46
CA THR A 336 -22.77 5.87 -3.69
C THR A 336 -21.92 4.64 -4.03
N SER A 337 -20.96 4.73 -4.97
CA SER A 337 -20.09 3.58 -5.31
C SER A 337 -19.13 3.15 -4.19
N GLY A 338 -18.90 4.04 -3.21
CA GLY A 338 -18.20 3.72 -2.00
C GLY A 338 -16.68 3.83 -2.03
N LEU A 339 -16.08 3.71 -0.84
CA LEU A 339 -14.65 3.87 -0.57
C LEU A 339 -13.77 2.91 -1.39
N PHE A 340 -14.06 1.60 -1.33
CA PHE A 340 -13.23 0.59 -1.98
C PHE A 340 -13.22 0.74 -3.50
N ILE A 341 -14.33 1.14 -4.11
CA ILE A 341 -14.39 1.33 -5.57
C ILE A 341 -13.54 2.52 -6.01
N LYS A 342 -13.53 3.62 -5.24
CA LYS A 342 -12.62 4.74 -5.49
C LYS A 342 -11.16 4.33 -5.33
N TYR A 343 -10.86 3.55 -4.31
CA TYR A 343 -9.53 3.01 -4.08
C TYR A 343 -9.08 2.12 -5.24
N TYR A 344 -9.90 1.15 -5.67
CA TYR A 344 -9.55 0.22 -6.75
C TYR A 344 -9.41 0.90 -8.11
N ARG A 345 -10.27 1.89 -8.42
CA ARG A 345 -10.23 2.56 -9.73
C ARG A 345 -9.09 3.56 -9.87
N ARG A 346 -8.72 4.29 -8.80
CA ARG A 346 -7.72 5.36 -8.89
C ARG A 346 -6.86 5.61 -7.65
N GLY A 347 -6.97 4.81 -6.62
CA GLY A 347 -6.16 4.94 -5.40
C GLY A 347 -6.38 6.22 -4.58
N GLY A 348 -7.50 6.97 -4.80
CA GLY A 348 -7.73 8.24 -4.14
C GLY A 348 -9.10 8.84 -4.37
N GLY A 349 -9.29 10.10 -3.96
CA GLY A 349 -10.58 10.81 -4.07
C GLY A 349 -11.47 10.59 -2.85
N TYR A 350 -10.90 10.15 -1.74
CA TYR A 350 -11.60 9.93 -0.48
C TYR A 350 -10.74 10.38 0.73
N TYR A 351 -11.42 10.58 1.83
CA TYR A 351 -10.86 10.79 3.15
C TYR A 351 -11.57 9.89 4.16
N ILE A 352 -10.82 9.12 4.95
CA ILE A 352 -11.33 8.44 6.13
C ILE A 352 -11.09 9.38 7.30
N ASP A 353 -12.17 9.97 7.81
CA ASP A 353 -12.11 11.04 8.78
C ASP A 353 -11.73 10.54 10.17
N VAL A 354 -10.65 11.11 10.68
CA VAL A 354 -10.11 10.88 12.03
C VAL A 354 -10.11 12.16 12.88
N GLY A 355 -10.90 13.19 12.46
CA GLY A 355 -11.12 14.40 13.24
C GLY A 355 -10.97 15.73 12.48
N CYS A 356 -10.27 15.76 11.35
CA CYS A 356 -10.05 17.00 10.59
C CYS A 356 -11.36 17.60 10.06
N SER A 357 -12.35 16.77 9.70
CA SER A 357 -13.65 17.26 9.21
C SER A 357 -14.35 18.16 10.21
N SER A 358 -14.26 17.86 11.52
CA SER A 358 -14.82 18.71 12.57
C SER A 358 -14.14 20.09 12.60
N LEU A 359 -12.82 20.14 12.44
CA LEU A 359 -12.09 21.41 12.40
C LEU A 359 -12.47 22.27 11.18
N ILE A 360 -12.73 21.64 10.05
CA ILE A 360 -13.24 22.31 8.84
C ILE A 360 -14.68 22.81 9.09
N ALA A 361 -15.57 21.98 9.60
CA ALA A 361 -16.97 22.32 9.87
C ALA A 361 -17.11 23.49 10.86
N GLU A 362 -16.20 23.59 11.83
CA GLU A 362 -16.12 24.67 12.80
C GLU A 362 -15.45 25.94 12.26
N GLY A 363 -14.95 25.93 11.01
CA GLY A 363 -14.25 27.06 10.38
C GLY A 363 -12.83 27.31 10.89
N LYS A 364 -12.27 26.40 11.67
CA LYS A 364 -10.89 26.45 12.20
C LYS A 364 -9.86 26.18 11.10
N ILE A 365 -10.15 25.28 10.19
CA ILE A 365 -9.44 25.07 8.94
C ILE A 365 -10.31 25.61 7.81
N LYS A 366 -9.78 26.52 7.00
CA LYS A 366 -10.49 27.15 5.89
C LYS A 366 -10.46 26.27 4.63
N VAL A 367 -11.42 26.47 3.75
CA VAL A 367 -11.49 25.77 2.46
C VAL A 367 -11.63 26.77 1.31
N LYS A 368 -10.78 26.64 0.30
CA LYS A 368 -10.91 27.26 -1.01
C LYS A 368 -11.38 26.20 -1.99
N GLN A 369 -12.66 26.24 -2.35
CA GLN A 369 -13.31 25.17 -3.11
C GLN A 369 -13.61 25.60 -4.56
N GLY A 370 -13.48 24.68 -5.51
CA GLY A 370 -14.00 24.78 -6.88
C GLY A 370 -13.16 25.65 -7.83
N VAL A 371 -12.00 26.15 -7.38
CA VAL A 371 -11.11 26.98 -8.18
C VAL A 371 -9.72 26.36 -8.20
N GLU A 372 -9.14 26.25 -9.39
CA GLU A 372 -7.81 25.71 -9.57
C GLU A 372 -6.73 26.75 -9.27
N VAL A 373 -5.59 26.26 -8.80
CA VAL A 373 -4.34 27.06 -8.73
C VAL A 373 -3.95 27.45 -10.15
N ASP A 374 -3.67 28.74 -10.36
CA ASP A 374 -3.22 29.29 -11.62
C ASP A 374 -1.69 29.41 -11.65
N GLU A 375 -1.13 30.16 -10.70
CA GLU A 375 0.30 30.41 -10.61
C GLU A 375 0.75 30.65 -9.17
N PHE A 376 2.04 30.55 -8.95
CA PHE A 376 2.66 31.01 -7.71
C PHE A 376 3.09 32.45 -7.87
N VAL A 377 2.88 33.24 -6.83
CA VAL A 377 3.37 34.63 -6.70
C VAL A 377 4.33 34.71 -5.51
N LYS A 378 5.04 35.82 -5.38
CA LYS A 378 6.06 36.00 -4.35
C LYS A 378 5.53 35.66 -2.95
N GLU A 379 4.34 36.13 -2.62
CA GLU A 379 3.71 36.01 -1.31
C GLU A 379 2.79 34.81 -1.11
N GLY A 380 2.55 33.97 -2.15
CA GLY A 380 1.62 32.85 -2.01
C GLY A 380 1.13 32.20 -3.31
N VAL A 381 -0.12 31.78 -3.29
CA VAL A 381 -0.77 31.04 -4.39
C VAL A 381 -1.89 31.86 -4.99
N LYS A 382 -1.83 32.11 -6.30
CA LYS A 382 -2.88 32.79 -7.07
C LYS A 382 -3.77 31.74 -7.76
N PHE A 383 -5.06 31.98 -7.72
CA PHE A 383 -6.09 31.13 -8.30
C PHE A 383 -6.65 31.70 -9.61
N LYS A 384 -7.31 30.87 -10.43
CA LYS A 384 -7.92 31.27 -11.69
C LYS A 384 -9.02 32.34 -11.55
N ASP A 385 -9.59 32.52 -10.37
CA ASP A 385 -10.52 33.62 -10.05
C ASP A 385 -9.83 34.94 -9.67
N GLY A 386 -8.51 34.98 -9.75
CA GLY A 386 -7.70 36.15 -9.42
C GLY A 386 -7.36 36.31 -7.92
N VAL A 387 -7.96 35.53 -7.04
CA VAL A 387 -7.69 35.55 -5.59
C VAL A 387 -6.27 35.08 -5.32
N VAL A 388 -5.55 35.77 -4.44
CA VAL A 388 -4.26 35.36 -3.92
C VAL A 388 -4.41 34.95 -2.46
N LEU A 389 -3.98 33.73 -2.11
CA LEU A 389 -3.85 33.30 -0.73
C LEU A 389 -2.37 33.47 -0.31
N PRO A 390 -2.09 34.30 0.68
CA PRO A 390 -0.75 34.43 1.23
C PRO A 390 -0.38 33.13 1.93
N ALA A 391 0.88 32.71 1.77
CA ALA A 391 1.40 31.46 2.36
C ALA A 391 2.87 31.61 2.73
N ASP A 392 3.25 31.08 3.88
CA ASP A 392 4.63 30.82 4.28
C ASP A 392 5.05 29.39 3.88
N LEU A 393 4.06 28.47 3.85
CA LEU A 393 4.21 27.09 3.41
C LEU A 393 3.10 26.73 2.42
N VAL A 394 3.46 26.04 1.34
CA VAL A 394 2.51 25.35 0.46
C VAL A 394 2.83 23.86 0.48
N VAL A 395 1.84 23.05 0.84
CA VAL A 395 1.94 21.59 0.81
C VAL A 395 1.14 21.06 -0.38
N LEU A 396 1.82 20.37 -1.29
CA LEU A 396 1.19 19.69 -2.41
C LEU A 396 0.77 18.28 -1.98
N ALA A 397 -0.48 18.12 -1.53
CA ALA A 397 -1.09 16.84 -1.23
C ALA A 397 -1.77 16.27 -2.50
N THR A 398 -1.03 16.26 -3.59
CA THR A 398 -1.50 16.02 -4.96
C THR A 398 -1.39 14.57 -5.39
N GLY A 399 -1.05 13.67 -4.45
CA GLY A 399 -0.99 12.23 -4.66
C GLY A 399 0.31 11.77 -5.31
N TYR A 400 0.24 10.63 -5.95
CA TYR A 400 1.39 9.92 -6.49
C TYR A 400 1.05 9.39 -7.89
N ASP A 401 2.08 9.13 -8.68
CA ASP A 401 1.97 8.41 -9.93
C ASP A 401 1.77 6.90 -9.69
N THR A 402 1.64 6.12 -10.75
CA THR A 402 1.51 4.66 -10.66
C THR A 402 2.86 3.99 -10.39
N MET A 403 2.84 2.71 -10.00
CA MET A 403 4.06 1.90 -9.84
C MET A 403 4.93 1.85 -11.11
N ASN A 404 4.34 2.04 -12.29
CA ASN A 404 5.06 2.00 -13.57
C ASN A 404 6.15 3.08 -13.65
N THR A 405 5.92 4.27 -13.10
CA THR A 405 6.95 5.33 -13.06
C THR A 405 8.15 4.94 -12.19
N THR A 406 7.91 4.29 -11.06
CA THR A 406 8.96 3.73 -10.21
C THR A 406 9.65 2.54 -10.87
N CYS A 407 8.90 1.70 -11.62
CA CYS A 407 9.46 0.61 -12.42
C CYS A 407 10.47 1.15 -13.43
N GLU A 408 10.09 2.14 -14.22
CA GLU A 408 10.99 2.77 -15.19
C GLU A 408 12.25 3.35 -14.56
N LYS A 409 12.10 4.01 -13.41
CA LYS A 409 13.21 4.61 -12.67
C LYS A 409 14.21 3.58 -12.14
N ILE A 410 13.75 2.42 -11.66
CA ILE A 410 14.58 1.39 -11.04
C ILE A 410 15.13 0.41 -12.10
N PHE A 411 14.27 -0.09 -12.97
CA PHE A 411 14.57 -1.20 -13.88
C PHE A 411 14.81 -0.75 -15.33
N GLY A 412 14.53 0.52 -15.66
CA GLY A 412 14.69 1.07 -16.99
C GLY A 412 13.46 0.93 -17.89
N SER A 413 13.48 1.68 -19.00
CA SER A 413 12.34 1.79 -19.93
C SER A 413 12.05 0.49 -20.68
N GLU A 414 13.05 -0.37 -20.88
CA GLU A 414 12.87 -1.65 -21.56
C GLU A 414 11.96 -2.61 -20.78
N ILE A 415 12.24 -2.79 -19.47
CA ILE A 415 11.42 -3.63 -18.57
C ILE A 415 10.06 -2.97 -18.33
N ALA A 416 10.05 -1.67 -18.03
CA ALA A 416 8.82 -0.93 -17.81
C ALA A 416 7.88 -0.94 -19.03
N GLY A 417 8.44 -0.85 -20.26
CA GLY A 417 7.68 -0.89 -21.50
C GLY A 417 7.05 -2.24 -21.82
N GLN A 418 7.51 -3.32 -21.20
CA GLN A 418 6.94 -4.66 -21.32
C GLN A 418 5.94 -4.97 -20.18
N THR A 419 5.84 -4.11 -19.16
CA THR A 419 4.88 -4.29 -18.06
C THR A 419 3.57 -3.60 -18.38
N SER A 420 2.45 -4.26 -18.06
CA SER A 420 1.12 -3.67 -18.16
C SER A 420 0.95 -2.51 -17.16
N GLU A 421 -0.07 -1.68 -17.40
CA GLU A 421 -0.46 -0.66 -16.44
C GLU A 421 -0.80 -1.30 -15.09
N VAL A 422 -0.25 -0.74 -14.01
CA VAL A 422 -0.50 -1.20 -12.64
C VAL A 422 -1.54 -0.32 -11.99
N TRP A 423 -2.55 -0.96 -11.37
CA TRP A 423 -3.69 -0.34 -10.71
C TRP A 423 -4.82 0.10 -11.68
N GLY A 424 -5.99 0.38 -11.11
CA GLY A 424 -7.22 0.55 -11.88
C GLY A 424 -7.91 -0.79 -12.15
N VAL A 425 -9.13 -0.72 -12.67
CA VAL A 425 -9.97 -1.90 -12.95
C VAL A 425 -10.03 -2.11 -14.46
N ASP A 426 -9.80 -3.33 -14.92
CA ASP A 426 -9.88 -3.72 -16.31
C ASP A 426 -11.34 -3.98 -16.77
N THR A 427 -11.52 -4.44 -18.01
CA THR A 427 -12.84 -4.70 -18.60
C THR A 427 -13.54 -5.91 -17.97
N GLU A 428 -12.81 -6.81 -17.33
CA GLU A 428 -13.36 -7.97 -16.61
C GLU A 428 -13.76 -7.64 -15.17
N GLY A 429 -13.35 -6.45 -14.67
CA GLY A 429 -13.60 -6.02 -13.32
C GLY A 429 -12.48 -6.40 -12.33
N GLU A 430 -11.28 -6.72 -12.83
CA GLU A 430 -10.12 -7.10 -12.02
C GLU A 430 -9.08 -5.98 -11.96
N ILE A 431 -8.23 -5.97 -10.92
CA ILE A 431 -7.17 -4.97 -10.76
C ILE A 431 -6.02 -5.30 -11.69
N LYS A 432 -5.59 -4.29 -12.47
CA LYS A 432 -4.59 -4.42 -13.52
C LYS A 432 -3.18 -4.61 -12.97
N GLY A 433 -2.38 -5.48 -13.59
CA GLY A 433 -0.91 -5.53 -13.54
C GLY A 433 -0.26 -5.74 -12.17
N ILE A 434 -1.01 -6.04 -11.13
CA ILE A 434 -0.51 -6.27 -9.78
C ILE A 434 -1.00 -7.63 -9.26
N TRP A 435 -0.15 -8.35 -8.52
CA TRP A 435 -0.39 -9.71 -7.96
C TRP A 435 -0.59 -10.82 -9.01
N ARG A 436 -0.39 -10.51 -10.26
CA ARG A 436 -0.56 -11.38 -11.42
C ARG A 436 0.53 -11.11 -12.45
N SER A 437 0.55 -11.85 -13.55
CA SER A 437 1.47 -11.58 -14.67
C SER A 437 1.40 -10.09 -15.08
N THR A 438 2.57 -9.48 -15.23
CA THR A 438 2.69 -8.08 -15.67
C THR A 438 2.82 -7.95 -17.19
N GLY A 439 2.96 -9.08 -17.90
CA GLY A 439 3.34 -9.12 -19.32
C GLY A 439 4.84 -9.35 -19.53
N HIS A 440 5.70 -8.95 -18.60
CA HIS A 440 7.12 -9.29 -18.62
C HIS A 440 7.36 -10.65 -17.93
N PRO A 441 8.12 -11.58 -18.51
CA PRO A 441 8.41 -12.89 -17.90
C PRO A 441 9.05 -12.74 -16.52
N CYS A 442 8.49 -13.44 -15.54
CA CYS A 442 9.04 -13.51 -14.17
C CYS A 442 9.30 -12.13 -13.50
N PHE A 443 8.62 -11.08 -13.97
CA PHE A 443 8.56 -9.78 -13.31
C PHE A 443 7.17 -9.57 -12.70
N TRP A 444 7.13 -9.19 -11.44
CA TRP A 444 5.90 -9.10 -10.66
C TRP A 444 5.77 -7.76 -9.96
N CYS A 445 4.54 -7.27 -9.82
CA CYS A 445 4.22 -6.11 -9.01
C CYS A 445 3.46 -6.52 -7.75
N MET A 446 3.87 -5.93 -6.61
CA MET A 446 3.27 -6.17 -5.29
C MET A 446 3.03 -4.86 -4.55
N GLY A 447 1.83 -4.65 -4.04
CA GLY A 447 1.44 -3.45 -3.30
C GLY A 447 0.02 -3.56 -2.75
N GLY A 448 -0.57 -2.41 -2.43
CA GLY A 448 -1.90 -2.30 -1.82
C GLY A 448 -1.85 -2.02 -0.32
N ASN A 449 -3.04 -1.83 0.29
CA ASN A 449 -3.16 -1.78 1.74
C ASN A 449 -2.83 -3.15 2.36
N PHE A 450 -2.89 -3.26 3.70
CA PHE A 450 -2.52 -4.50 4.40
C PHE A 450 -3.40 -5.69 4.01
N GLN A 451 -4.71 -5.46 3.94
CA GLN A 451 -5.68 -6.49 3.60
C GLN A 451 -5.44 -7.06 2.19
N LEU A 452 -5.27 -6.21 1.17
CA LEU A 452 -4.98 -6.66 -0.19
C LEU A 452 -3.60 -7.31 -0.29
N ALA A 453 -2.59 -6.73 0.36
CA ALA A 453 -1.24 -7.28 0.38
C ALA A 453 -1.22 -8.68 1.00
N ARG A 454 -1.92 -8.89 2.12
CA ARG A 454 -2.05 -10.19 2.78
C ARG A 454 -2.76 -11.21 1.89
N SER A 455 -3.91 -10.84 1.35
CA SER A 455 -4.74 -11.73 0.53
C SER A 455 -4.01 -12.13 -0.76
N TYR A 456 -3.56 -11.14 -1.52
CA TYR A 456 -3.01 -11.38 -2.86
C TYR A 456 -1.54 -11.84 -2.86
N SER A 457 -0.79 -11.65 -1.78
CA SER A 457 0.55 -12.26 -1.67
C SER A 457 0.50 -13.79 -1.81
N ARG A 458 -0.58 -14.44 -1.36
CA ARG A 458 -0.79 -15.89 -1.54
C ARG A 458 -0.83 -16.26 -3.02
N PHE A 459 -1.66 -15.57 -3.81
CA PHE A 459 -1.80 -15.88 -5.23
C PHE A 459 -0.54 -15.57 -6.02
N LEU A 460 0.15 -14.49 -5.70
CA LEU A 460 1.43 -14.16 -6.33
C LEU A 460 2.48 -15.25 -6.07
N THR A 461 2.62 -15.68 -4.82
CA THR A 461 3.63 -16.68 -4.46
C THR A 461 3.30 -18.07 -5.02
N LEU A 462 2.03 -18.44 -5.10
CA LEU A 462 1.60 -19.69 -5.76
C LEU A 462 1.94 -19.69 -7.25
N GLN A 463 1.79 -18.56 -7.95
CA GLN A 463 2.21 -18.46 -9.36
C GLN A 463 3.73 -18.64 -9.50
N ILE A 464 4.54 -18.00 -8.64
CA ILE A 464 5.99 -18.17 -8.63
C ILE A 464 6.37 -19.64 -8.40
N MET A 465 5.79 -20.28 -7.38
CA MET A 465 6.03 -21.69 -7.06
C MET A 465 5.60 -22.63 -8.19
N ALA A 466 4.45 -22.35 -8.83
CA ALA A 466 3.97 -23.13 -9.96
C ALA A 466 4.90 -23.04 -11.18
N ILE A 467 5.50 -21.88 -11.41
CA ILE A 467 6.50 -21.72 -12.47
C ILE A 467 7.77 -22.51 -12.15
N GLU A 468 8.26 -22.44 -10.90
CA GLU A 468 9.45 -23.18 -10.47
C GLU A 468 9.25 -24.70 -10.52
N ASP A 469 8.04 -25.18 -10.29
CA ASP A 469 7.66 -26.59 -10.44
C ASP A 469 7.37 -27.00 -11.89
N GLY A 470 7.38 -26.08 -12.85
CA GLY A 470 7.03 -26.36 -14.25
C GLY A 470 5.54 -26.61 -14.50
N LEU A 471 4.69 -26.23 -13.55
CA LEU A 471 3.22 -26.34 -13.65
C LEU A 471 2.61 -25.15 -14.41
N MET A 472 3.35 -24.05 -14.53
CA MET A 472 2.95 -22.83 -15.21
C MET A 472 4.11 -22.31 -16.08
N PRO A 473 3.86 -21.79 -17.28
CA PRO A 473 4.92 -21.24 -18.13
C PRO A 473 5.49 -19.95 -17.52
N ARG A 474 6.79 -19.67 -17.77
CA ARG A 474 7.48 -18.47 -17.29
C ARG A 474 6.93 -17.17 -17.89
N GLU A 475 6.43 -17.22 -19.10
CA GLU A 475 5.86 -16.08 -19.82
C GLU A 475 4.49 -15.64 -19.25
N GLY A 476 3.98 -16.38 -18.27
CA GLY A 476 2.62 -16.18 -17.75
C GLY A 476 1.55 -16.66 -18.74
N VAL A 477 0.33 -16.78 -18.27
CA VAL A 477 -0.82 -16.92 -19.18
C VAL A 477 -1.17 -15.49 -19.60
N LEU A 478 -0.72 -15.11 -20.78
CA LEU A 478 -1.20 -13.92 -21.48
C LEU A 478 -2.49 -14.32 -22.20
N GLU A 479 -3.62 -14.07 -21.61
CA GLU A 479 -4.91 -13.94 -22.29
C GLU A 479 -5.73 -12.82 -21.68
#